data_0df4ff667c241e4ff99b29b30c95bde3
#
_entry.id   0df4ff667c241e4ff99b29b30c95bde3
#
_cell.length_a   1.000
_cell.length_b   1.000
_cell.length_c   1.000
_cell.angle_alpha   90.00
_cell.angle_beta   90.00
_cell.angle_gamma   90.00
#
_symmetry.space_group_name_H-M   'P 1'
#
loop_
_entity.id
_entity.type
_entity.pdbx_description
1 polymer ?
#
loop_
_entity_poly.entity_id
_entity_poly.type
_entity_poly.pdbx_seq_one_letter_code
_entity_poly.pdbx_strand_id
1 'polypeptide(L)'
;MTKIAKGMMKMMALLTAVVILQSCSAEDPISDMYSVNNTQQAATNGSSTMSGGSSELTTFAVEIDKQTAAPSTTTEYYPDDEDRLSANTFETEVHIVFNGSTATCDAVSGISIGADGAHLVADHGDTKGVCYVVSGSTDNGSLTIVGNKKYEVRLSGADITNPDSTALNLLSKKRAYVVMDKGTTNRLADGTTTKATDQKGALYCKGKLIFGGGGGLLDVYGNYNNAIHSADYIVIDEGSNIYAKSTANHGIKANDGVFINGGIVNVEVSAAGGKGINSESNITVGGGRTTVITSGTCAYDNGDATSAAAVKCDSTFTLNGGELLVKSTGAGGKGIKADWEAYINGGTLRVITTGRSFSYNGDSCSPKGIKVGTKGEHGLLNITGGNVMVRTSGSGGEGIESKGTITISNDASVQVSAYDDGINSAGDLYMMGGNIVTVGTNNDGIDSNGNMYISGGSLIAFGAGGAETGIDTGEQYKLYITGGQVFGIGGRIDASYATVSDAQPYGSTSGSVAANATVSVTDGQTVLAKFVMPPYSYNNGTIMVSAPGMQSGSSYTLNLGSSSLTINATTTSSSGMGGNMPGGNMPGGRW
;
A
#
# COMPACT_ATOMS: atom_id res chain seq x y z
N MET A 1 25.33 19.52 -3.94
CA MET A 1 25.93 18.24 -3.51
C MET A 1 26.32 18.20 -2.02
N THR A 2 25.63 18.89 -1.10
CA THR A 2 26.08 18.98 0.32
C THR A 2 24.95 18.83 1.35
N LYS A 3 23.78 18.37 0.97
CA LYS A 3 22.66 18.08 1.92
C LYS A 3 22.38 16.58 2.13
N ILE A 4 22.86 15.72 1.25
CA ILE A 4 22.61 14.26 1.30
C ILE A 4 23.46 13.55 2.35
N ALA A 5 24.61 14.08 2.71
CA ALA A 5 25.58 13.41 3.61
C ALA A 5 25.23 13.48 5.11
N LYS A 6 24.28 14.29 5.55
CA LYS A 6 23.94 14.41 6.99
C LYS A 6 22.81 13.50 7.48
N GLY A 7 22.03 12.90 6.57
CA GLY A 7 20.95 11.96 6.92
C GLY A 7 21.42 10.53 7.19
N MET A 8 22.52 10.11 6.58
CA MET A 8 22.96 8.70 6.64
C MET A 8 23.74 8.29 7.90
N MET A 9 24.05 9.21 8.79
CA MET A 9 24.94 8.91 9.93
C MET A 9 24.25 8.71 11.29
N LYS A 10 22.92 8.74 11.34
CA LYS A 10 22.16 8.53 12.59
C LYS A 10 21.37 7.22 12.66
N MET A 11 21.38 6.39 11.63
CA MET A 11 20.53 5.18 11.55
C MET A 11 21.30 3.85 11.72
N MET A 12 22.52 3.87 12.24
CA MET A 12 23.39 2.67 12.34
C MET A 12 23.66 2.21 13.78
N ALA A 13 22.74 2.43 14.69
CA ALA A 13 22.86 1.90 16.06
C ALA A 13 21.45 1.51 16.57
N LEU A 14 21.02 0.29 16.32
CA LEU A 14 20.31 -0.62 17.22
C LEU A 14 19.74 -1.84 16.47
N LEU A 15 20.52 -2.88 16.34
CA LEU A 15 20.01 -4.24 16.09
C LEU A 15 20.91 -5.24 16.84
N THR A 16 20.56 -5.48 18.10
CA THR A 16 20.89 -6.72 18.80
C THR A 16 19.59 -7.27 19.36
N ALA A 17 18.98 -8.19 18.63
CA ALA A 17 17.80 -8.91 19.07
C ALA A 17 18.22 -10.21 19.79
N VAL A 18 17.72 -10.36 21.00
CA VAL A 18 17.79 -11.59 21.80
C VAL A 18 16.69 -12.55 21.31
N VAL A 19 17.09 -13.72 20.87
CA VAL A 19 16.18 -14.83 20.55
C VAL A 19 15.76 -15.50 21.85
N ILE A 20 14.48 -15.49 22.19
CA ILE A 20 13.88 -16.38 23.17
C ILE A 20 12.89 -17.28 22.44
N LEU A 21 13.24 -18.56 22.36
CA LEU A 21 12.35 -19.63 21.90
C LEU A 21 11.33 -19.96 23.00
N GLN A 22 10.06 -19.73 22.71
CA GLN A 22 8.98 -20.31 23.50
C GLN A 22 7.98 -21.00 22.57
N SER A 23 7.93 -22.35 22.69
CA SER A 23 6.98 -23.20 21.99
C SER A 23 5.58 -23.01 22.59
N CYS A 24 4.61 -22.64 21.78
CA CYS A 24 3.19 -22.79 22.07
C CYS A 24 2.49 -23.52 20.93
N SER A 25 1.65 -24.48 21.32
CA SER A 25 0.86 -25.35 20.47
C SER A 25 -0.03 -24.56 19.50
N ALA A 26 0.04 -24.94 18.22
CA ALA A 26 -0.74 -24.35 17.17
C ALA A 26 -2.21 -24.78 17.25
N GLU A 27 -3.10 -23.84 17.47
CA GLU A 27 -4.46 -23.91 16.97
C GLU A 27 -4.45 -23.40 15.52
N ASP A 28 -5.20 -24.06 14.65
CA ASP A 28 -5.16 -23.94 13.19
C ASP A 28 -5.74 -22.58 12.72
N PRO A 29 -4.94 -21.57 12.29
CA PRO A 29 -5.46 -20.26 11.94
C PRO A 29 -6.10 -20.20 10.53
N ILE A 30 -6.19 -21.33 9.82
CA ILE A 30 -6.64 -21.37 8.43
C ILE A 30 -8.15 -21.63 8.31
N SER A 31 -8.79 -22.22 9.35
CA SER A 31 -10.20 -22.63 9.29
C SER A 31 -11.21 -21.47 9.25
N ASP A 32 -10.83 -20.29 9.74
CA ASP A 32 -11.73 -19.13 9.82
C ASP A 32 -11.67 -18.19 8.59
N MET A 33 -10.82 -18.51 7.60
CA MET A 33 -10.61 -17.61 6.44
C MET A 33 -11.60 -17.82 5.28
N TYR A 34 -12.37 -18.93 5.23
CA TYR A 34 -13.26 -19.21 4.09
C TYR A 34 -14.59 -19.82 4.52
N SER A 35 -15.71 -19.09 4.38
CA SER A 35 -17.06 -19.65 4.47
C SER A 35 -17.53 -20.14 3.10
N VAL A 36 -18.02 -21.37 3.04
CA VAL A 36 -18.30 -22.15 1.83
C VAL A 36 -19.71 -21.91 1.29
N ASN A 37 -19.85 -21.71 -0.02
CA ASN A 37 -21.05 -22.06 -0.78
C ASN A 37 -20.65 -22.86 -2.04
N ASN A 38 -21.23 -24.04 -2.17
CA ASN A 38 -20.87 -25.09 -3.12
C ASN A 38 -21.80 -25.12 -4.34
N THR A 39 -21.25 -25.08 -5.56
CA THR A 39 -21.91 -25.61 -6.78
C THR A 39 -20.88 -26.26 -7.70
N GLN A 40 -21.07 -27.55 -7.99
CA GLN A 40 -20.22 -28.38 -8.84
C GLN A 40 -20.54 -28.21 -10.32
N GLN A 41 -19.51 -28.22 -11.18
CA GLN A 41 -19.66 -28.45 -12.63
C GLN A 41 -18.60 -29.43 -13.16
N ALA A 42 -19.00 -30.28 -14.11
CA ALA A 42 -18.26 -31.43 -14.59
C ALA A 42 -17.18 -31.11 -15.64
N ALA A 43 -16.10 -31.90 -15.65
CA ALA A 43 -14.90 -31.73 -16.49
C ALA A 43 -15.05 -32.29 -17.90
N THR A 44 -14.44 -31.60 -18.87
CA THR A 44 -14.17 -32.10 -20.24
C THR A 44 -12.66 -32.05 -20.52
N ASN A 45 -12.14 -33.09 -21.21
CA ASN A 45 -10.74 -33.23 -21.58
C ASN A 45 -10.27 -32.09 -22.51
N GLY A 46 -9.29 -31.30 -22.06
CA GLY A 46 -8.72 -30.17 -22.80
C GLY A 46 -7.55 -29.52 -22.06
N SER A 47 -6.91 -28.54 -22.65
CA SER A 47 -5.74 -27.83 -22.13
C SER A 47 -5.88 -27.41 -20.65
N SER A 48 -4.75 -27.23 -19.97
CA SER A 48 -4.70 -26.73 -18.59
C SER A 48 -5.41 -25.37 -18.49
N THR A 49 -6.39 -25.25 -17.61
CA THR A 49 -7.18 -24.02 -17.47
C THR A 49 -7.50 -23.74 -16.00
N MET A 50 -7.27 -22.51 -15.60
CA MET A 50 -7.76 -21.98 -14.34
C MET A 50 -9.16 -21.35 -14.55
N SER A 51 -10.07 -21.58 -13.65
CA SER A 51 -11.40 -20.97 -13.62
C SER A 51 -11.79 -20.58 -12.19
N GLY A 52 -12.48 -19.47 -12.04
CA GLY A 52 -12.94 -18.94 -10.76
C GLY A 52 -13.01 -17.42 -10.76
N GLY A 53 -13.70 -16.87 -9.80
CA GLY A 53 -13.90 -15.43 -9.72
C GLY A 53 -12.78 -14.72 -8.98
N SER A 54 -12.10 -13.82 -9.66
CA SER A 54 -11.10 -12.91 -9.07
C SER A 54 -11.64 -12.05 -7.92
N SER A 55 -12.96 -12.03 -7.72
CA SER A 55 -13.64 -11.25 -6.68
C SER A 55 -13.61 -11.89 -5.30
N GLU A 56 -13.28 -13.18 -5.18
CA GLU A 56 -13.53 -13.95 -3.96
C GLU A 56 -12.29 -14.17 -3.09
N LEU A 57 -11.07 -14.12 -3.65
CA LEU A 57 -9.84 -14.23 -2.85
C LEU A 57 -9.68 -13.04 -1.90
N THR A 58 -10.20 -11.89 -2.30
CA THR A 58 -10.11 -10.64 -1.55
C THR A 58 -11.48 -9.96 -1.53
N THR A 59 -12.44 -10.50 -0.76
CA THR A 59 -13.76 -9.89 -0.55
C THR A 59 -13.66 -8.75 0.46
N PHE A 60 -13.16 -7.60 0.04
CA PHE A 60 -13.21 -6.40 0.84
C PHE A 60 -13.62 -5.20 0.00
N ALA A 61 -14.34 -4.27 0.60
CA ALA A 61 -14.65 -2.98 0.01
C ALA A 61 -13.63 -1.93 0.50
N VAL A 62 -13.36 -0.95 -0.35
CA VAL A 62 -12.63 0.27 0.03
C VAL A 62 -13.58 1.43 -0.27
N GLU A 63 -14.11 2.01 0.78
CA GLU A 63 -15.11 3.09 0.75
C GLU A 63 -14.74 4.14 1.78
N ILE A 64 -15.11 5.40 1.50
CA ILE A 64 -14.93 6.49 2.45
C ILE A 64 -15.85 6.30 3.65
N ASP A 65 -15.26 6.31 4.83
CA ASP A 65 -15.98 6.24 6.10
C ASP A 65 -15.41 7.30 7.07
N LYS A 66 -16.20 8.34 7.29
CA LYS A 66 -15.84 9.46 8.16
C LYS A 66 -16.25 9.25 9.63
N GLN A 67 -16.87 8.13 9.99
CA GLN A 67 -17.52 7.95 11.29
C GLN A 67 -17.02 6.76 12.10
N THR A 68 -16.54 5.70 11.44
CA THR A 68 -16.09 4.51 12.17
C THR A 68 -14.80 4.79 12.91
N ALA A 69 -14.77 4.49 14.20
CA ALA A 69 -13.59 4.64 15.03
C ALA A 69 -12.39 3.89 14.43
N ALA A 70 -11.23 4.54 14.49
CA ALA A 70 -9.98 3.95 14.04
C ALA A 70 -9.55 2.79 14.97
N PRO A 71 -8.83 1.77 14.45
CA PRO A 71 -8.20 0.77 15.29
C PRO A 71 -7.24 1.39 16.31
N SER A 72 -7.28 0.89 17.54
CA SER A 72 -6.52 1.48 18.66
C SER A 72 -5.04 1.04 18.74
N THR A 73 -4.60 0.13 17.88
CA THR A 73 -3.19 -0.32 17.88
C THR A 73 -2.34 0.64 17.09
N THR A 74 -1.42 1.31 17.76
CA THR A 74 -0.54 2.30 17.16
C THR A 74 0.92 2.00 17.44
N THR A 75 1.76 2.19 16.45
CA THR A 75 3.21 2.30 16.58
C THR A 75 3.58 3.71 16.17
N GLU A 76 3.53 4.63 17.13
CA GLU A 76 3.74 6.04 16.87
C GLU A 76 5.16 6.34 16.40
N TYR A 77 5.27 7.24 15.46
CA TYR A 77 6.53 7.79 14.98
C TYR A 77 6.42 9.32 14.86
N TYR A 78 7.28 10.02 15.57
CA TYR A 78 7.41 11.48 15.50
C TYR A 78 8.81 11.84 15.04
N PRO A 79 8.96 12.64 13.97
CA PRO A 79 10.26 13.19 13.57
C PRO A 79 10.96 14.00 14.67
N ASP A 80 10.18 14.58 15.58
CA ASP A 80 10.66 15.41 16.69
C ASP A 80 9.69 15.28 17.88
N ASP A 81 10.19 15.26 19.11
CA ASP A 81 9.36 15.15 20.34
C ASP A 81 8.35 16.29 20.49
N GLU A 82 8.68 17.48 19.96
CA GLU A 82 7.75 18.62 19.94
C GLU A 82 6.56 18.40 18.99
N ASP A 83 6.55 17.39 18.13
CA ASP A 83 5.41 17.13 17.24
C ASP A 83 4.20 16.58 18.01
N ARG A 84 4.39 16.02 19.20
CA ARG A 84 3.28 15.60 20.06
C ARG A 84 2.48 16.81 20.55
N LEU A 85 1.19 16.87 20.26
CA LEU A 85 0.32 17.95 20.75
C LEU A 85 0.38 18.06 22.27
N SER A 86 0.41 16.93 23.00
CA SER A 86 0.48 16.87 24.46
C SER A 86 1.76 17.44 25.07
N ALA A 87 2.82 17.61 24.28
CA ALA A 87 4.07 18.25 24.72
C ALA A 87 4.02 19.78 24.62
N ASN A 88 2.88 20.35 24.25
CA ASN A 88 2.73 21.78 23.96
C ASN A 88 1.54 22.39 24.68
N THR A 89 1.63 23.69 25.01
CA THR A 89 0.55 24.48 25.58
C THR A 89 0.35 25.78 24.83
N PHE A 90 -0.93 26.11 24.57
CA PHE A 90 -1.35 27.29 23.82
C PHE A 90 -2.45 28.02 24.59
N GLU A 91 -2.04 28.90 25.54
CA GLU A 91 -2.94 29.55 26.52
C GLU A 91 -3.42 30.93 26.06
N THR A 92 -2.77 31.53 25.06
CA THR A 92 -3.15 32.84 24.53
C THR A 92 -4.16 32.65 23.40
N GLU A 93 -5.45 32.64 23.74
CA GLU A 93 -6.52 32.47 22.74
C GLU A 93 -6.82 33.77 22.00
N VAL A 94 -7.03 33.65 20.69
CA VAL A 94 -7.49 34.70 19.78
C VAL A 94 -8.69 34.16 19.02
N HIS A 95 -9.88 34.64 19.36
CA HIS A 95 -11.11 34.21 18.67
C HIS A 95 -11.27 34.96 17.34
N ILE A 96 -11.52 34.20 16.28
CA ILE A 96 -11.81 34.68 14.93
C ILE A 96 -13.15 34.10 14.50
N VAL A 97 -14.11 34.96 14.20
CA VAL A 97 -15.46 34.55 13.81
C VAL A 97 -15.79 35.12 12.44
N PHE A 98 -15.90 34.23 11.45
CA PHE A 98 -16.36 34.60 10.11
C PHE A 98 -17.87 34.81 10.09
N ASN A 99 -18.31 35.87 9.40
CA ASN A 99 -19.71 36.23 9.28
C ASN A 99 -20.02 36.74 7.84
N GLY A 100 -20.07 35.79 6.93
CA GLY A 100 -20.28 36.08 5.51
C GLY A 100 -19.12 36.88 4.91
N SER A 101 -19.35 38.13 4.54
CA SER A 101 -18.35 38.99 3.89
C SER A 101 -17.39 39.69 4.86
N THR A 102 -17.51 39.45 6.16
CA THR A 102 -16.66 40.08 7.21
C THR A 102 -16.20 39.04 8.22
N ALA A 103 -15.26 39.40 9.05
CA ALA A 103 -14.91 38.63 10.24
C ALA A 103 -14.67 39.56 11.44
N THR A 104 -14.92 39.04 12.64
CA THR A 104 -14.58 39.71 13.90
C THR A 104 -13.46 38.97 14.58
N CYS A 105 -12.60 39.67 15.29
CA CYS A 105 -11.47 39.07 16.02
C CYS A 105 -11.20 39.82 17.31
N ASP A 106 -10.68 39.09 18.31
CA ASP A 106 -10.25 39.67 19.58
C ASP A 106 -9.00 40.52 19.37
N ALA A 107 -8.93 41.59 20.14
CA ALA A 107 -7.71 42.38 20.28
C ALA A 107 -6.84 41.78 21.39
N VAL A 108 -5.76 41.08 21.02
CA VAL A 108 -4.82 40.46 21.96
C VAL A 108 -3.45 41.12 21.86
N SER A 109 -2.87 41.45 23.02
CA SER A 109 -1.56 42.12 23.06
C SER A 109 -0.46 41.28 22.40
N GLY A 110 0.34 41.90 21.56
CA GLY A 110 1.43 41.25 20.82
C GLY A 110 0.98 40.48 19.56
N ILE A 111 -0.31 40.56 19.20
CA ILE A 111 -0.86 39.96 17.98
C ILE A 111 -1.52 41.06 17.17
N SER A 112 -1.16 41.17 15.90
CA SER A 112 -1.81 42.07 14.94
C SER A 112 -2.69 41.29 13.98
N ILE A 113 -3.88 41.82 13.70
CA ILE A 113 -4.79 41.22 12.71
C ILE A 113 -5.22 42.31 11.74
N GLY A 114 -4.80 42.17 10.49
CA GLY A 114 -5.31 42.94 9.37
C GLY A 114 -6.48 42.23 8.72
N ALA A 115 -7.50 43.00 8.32
CA ALA A 115 -8.67 42.46 7.65
C ALA A 115 -9.01 43.30 6.40
N ASP A 116 -9.33 42.58 5.32
CA ASP A 116 -9.98 43.11 4.12
C ASP A 116 -11.24 42.27 3.88
N GLY A 117 -12.37 42.75 4.39
CA GLY A 117 -13.60 41.97 4.45
C GLY A 117 -13.45 40.70 5.33
N ALA A 118 -13.61 39.53 4.72
CA ALA A 118 -13.38 38.23 5.35
C ALA A 118 -12.00 37.64 5.06
N HIS A 119 -11.08 38.41 4.46
CA HIS A 119 -9.68 38.01 4.28
C HIS A 119 -8.83 38.57 5.42
N LEU A 120 -8.28 37.68 6.25
CA LEU A 120 -7.54 38.04 7.45
C LEU A 120 -6.07 37.66 7.35
N VAL A 121 -5.21 38.53 7.90
CA VAL A 121 -3.80 38.24 8.12
C VAL A 121 -3.52 38.43 9.61
N ALA A 122 -3.24 37.35 10.33
CA ALA A 122 -2.87 37.35 11.74
C ALA A 122 -1.35 37.18 11.87
N ASP A 123 -0.70 38.09 12.58
CA ASP A 123 0.73 38.03 12.88
C ASP A 123 0.93 38.03 14.40
N HIS A 124 1.49 36.93 14.91
CA HIS A 124 1.84 36.80 16.33
C HIS A 124 3.31 37.13 16.62
N GLY A 125 4.10 37.52 15.62
CA GLY A 125 5.50 37.89 15.81
C GLY A 125 6.29 36.89 16.64
N ASP A 126 6.79 37.32 17.77
CA ASP A 126 7.52 36.48 18.76
C ASP A 126 6.66 36.01 19.96
N THR A 127 5.35 36.25 19.93
CA THR A 127 4.43 35.79 20.97
C THR A 127 4.34 34.27 20.97
N LYS A 128 4.49 33.66 22.15
CA LYS A 128 4.45 32.20 22.34
C LYS A 128 3.09 31.76 22.86
N GLY A 129 2.77 30.47 22.61
CA GLY A 129 1.57 29.82 23.17
C GLY A 129 0.27 30.38 22.61
N VAL A 130 0.27 30.86 21.37
CA VAL A 130 -0.92 31.42 20.70
C VAL A 130 -1.79 30.29 20.16
N CYS A 131 -3.10 30.36 20.43
CA CYS A 131 -4.16 29.55 19.87
C CYS A 131 -5.14 30.44 19.12
N TYR A 132 -5.28 30.24 17.82
CA TYR A 132 -6.34 30.89 17.03
C TYR A 132 -7.59 30.00 17.03
N VAL A 133 -8.64 30.42 17.72
CA VAL A 133 -9.93 29.74 17.75
C VAL A 133 -10.79 30.28 16.63
N VAL A 134 -11.01 29.46 15.61
CA VAL A 134 -11.65 29.87 14.35
C VAL A 134 -13.02 29.25 14.21
N SER A 135 -14.05 30.07 13.94
CA SER A 135 -15.43 29.65 13.79
C SER A 135 -16.20 30.49 12.77
N GLY A 136 -17.45 30.09 12.49
CA GLY A 136 -18.34 30.82 11.58
C GLY A 136 -18.06 30.51 10.11
N SER A 137 -18.69 31.22 9.20
CA SER A 137 -18.69 30.86 7.78
C SER A 137 -18.46 32.05 6.84
N THR A 138 -17.78 31.79 5.73
CA THR A 138 -17.60 32.74 4.61
C THR A 138 -17.45 31.98 3.28
N ASP A 139 -18.09 32.50 2.24
CA ASP A 139 -17.96 31.99 0.86
C ASP A 139 -16.86 32.72 0.07
N ASN A 140 -16.31 33.80 0.63
CA ASN A 140 -15.22 34.57 0.04
C ASN A 140 -14.36 35.16 1.14
N GLY A 141 -13.48 34.34 1.70
CA GLY A 141 -12.58 34.75 2.79
C GLY A 141 -11.41 33.80 2.96
N SER A 142 -10.50 34.20 3.82
CA SER A 142 -9.30 33.42 4.14
C SER A 142 -8.71 33.81 5.50
N LEU A 143 -7.96 32.88 6.07
CA LEU A 143 -7.10 33.17 7.22
C LEU A 143 -5.64 32.87 6.84
N THR A 144 -4.81 33.91 6.84
CA THR A 144 -3.35 33.79 6.74
C THR A 144 -2.72 34.02 8.10
N ILE A 145 -1.87 33.10 8.54
CA ILE A 145 -1.15 33.20 9.81
C ILE A 145 0.35 33.30 9.54
N VAL A 146 0.98 34.31 10.11
CA VAL A 146 2.43 34.53 10.09
C VAL A 146 2.97 34.66 11.51
N GLY A 147 4.27 34.47 11.70
CA GLY A 147 4.92 34.62 13.00
C GLY A 147 6.17 33.75 13.14
N ASN A 148 6.88 33.90 14.26
CA ASN A 148 8.19 33.31 14.49
C ASN A 148 8.17 32.17 15.53
N LYS A 149 7.02 31.86 16.10
CA LYS A 149 6.84 30.81 17.12
C LYS A 149 5.86 29.74 16.63
N LYS A 150 5.85 28.58 17.28
CA LYS A 150 4.83 27.55 17.10
C LYS A 150 3.49 28.02 17.66
N TYR A 151 2.39 27.58 17.06
CA TYR A 151 1.04 28.02 17.38
C TYR A 151 0.01 26.93 17.10
N GLU A 152 -1.16 27.07 17.68
CA GLU A 152 -2.33 26.23 17.41
C GLU A 152 -3.37 26.99 16.58
N VAL A 153 -4.05 26.28 15.69
CA VAL A 153 -5.28 26.67 15.04
C VAL A 153 -6.36 25.69 15.46
N ARG A 154 -7.29 26.15 16.28
CA ARG A 154 -8.42 25.37 16.76
C ARG A 154 -9.64 25.69 15.92
N LEU A 155 -10.10 24.73 15.13
CA LEU A 155 -11.28 24.87 14.30
C LEU A 155 -12.52 24.46 15.10
N SER A 156 -13.42 25.40 15.31
CA SER A 156 -14.63 25.28 16.14
C SER A 156 -15.89 25.59 15.32
N GLY A 157 -16.12 24.82 14.26
CA GLY A 157 -17.21 25.03 13.31
C GLY A 157 -16.89 26.12 12.28
N ALA A 158 -15.67 26.11 11.76
CA ALA A 158 -15.23 27.03 10.70
C ALA A 158 -15.57 26.46 9.31
N ASP A 159 -16.26 27.26 8.47
CA ASP A 159 -16.51 26.97 7.05
C ASP A 159 -15.95 28.14 6.22
N ILE A 160 -14.78 27.93 5.59
CA ILE A 160 -14.06 28.96 4.87
C ILE A 160 -13.88 28.54 3.42
N THR A 161 -14.46 29.27 2.49
CA THR A 161 -14.20 29.15 1.06
C THR A 161 -13.46 30.38 0.58
N ASN A 162 -12.36 30.19 -0.14
CA ASN A 162 -11.67 31.23 -0.87
C ASN A 162 -11.70 30.92 -2.37
N PRO A 163 -12.58 31.53 -3.16
CA PRO A 163 -12.71 31.23 -4.58
C PRO A 163 -11.46 31.62 -5.41
N ASP A 164 -10.64 32.50 -4.88
CA ASP A 164 -9.50 33.10 -5.61
C ASP A 164 -8.13 32.57 -5.13
N SER A 165 -8.04 31.86 -3.99
CA SER A 165 -6.77 31.42 -3.42
C SER A 165 -6.96 30.41 -2.27
N THR A 166 -5.92 30.20 -1.48
CA THR A 166 -5.88 29.34 -0.27
C THR A 166 -6.87 29.84 0.80
N ALA A 167 -7.68 28.93 1.36
CA ALA A 167 -8.61 29.28 2.44
C ALA A 167 -7.91 29.42 3.78
N LEU A 168 -7.02 28.49 4.16
CA LEU A 168 -6.20 28.54 5.38
C LEU A 168 -4.72 28.49 4.99
N ASN A 169 -4.00 29.60 5.22
CA ASN A 169 -2.63 29.79 4.78
C ASN A 169 -1.70 30.00 5.96
N LEU A 170 -0.93 28.98 6.35
CA LEU A 170 -0.05 28.93 7.51
C LEU A 170 1.39 29.21 7.07
N LEU A 171 1.78 30.48 7.01
CA LEU A 171 3.05 30.92 6.41
C LEU A 171 4.24 30.94 7.39
N SER A 172 4.02 30.67 8.67
CA SER A 172 5.13 30.46 9.60
C SER A 172 5.95 29.23 9.22
N LYS A 173 7.28 29.32 9.30
CA LYS A 173 8.17 28.16 9.13
C LYS A 173 8.25 27.28 10.39
N LYS A 174 7.44 27.58 11.39
CA LYS A 174 7.39 26.83 12.66
C LYS A 174 6.29 25.79 12.58
N ARG A 175 6.08 25.04 13.69
CA ARG A 175 5.01 24.07 13.79
C ARG A 175 3.66 24.77 13.90
N ALA A 176 2.73 24.35 13.08
CA ALA A 176 1.33 24.67 13.15
C ALA A 176 0.55 23.41 13.60
N TYR A 177 -0.10 23.50 14.75
CA TYR A 177 -0.98 22.45 15.24
C TYR A 177 -2.41 22.79 14.86
N VAL A 178 -3.09 21.87 14.14
CA VAL A 178 -4.49 22.05 13.72
C VAL A 178 -5.34 21.06 14.50
N VAL A 179 -6.23 21.58 15.32
CA VAL A 179 -7.11 20.83 16.23
C VAL A 179 -8.55 21.11 15.82
N MET A 180 -9.38 20.08 15.71
CA MET A 180 -10.82 20.21 15.44
C MET A 180 -11.60 19.94 16.73
N ASP A 181 -12.36 20.93 17.21
CA ASP A 181 -13.16 20.77 18.42
C ASP A 181 -14.18 19.65 18.30
N LYS A 182 -14.35 18.90 19.40
CA LYS A 182 -15.24 17.74 19.45
C LYS A 182 -16.66 18.09 19.03
N GLY A 183 -17.21 17.30 18.10
CA GLY A 183 -18.58 17.45 17.63
C GLY A 183 -18.77 18.58 16.61
N THR A 184 -17.69 19.26 16.19
CA THR A 184 -17.75 20.24 15.10
C THR A 184 -17.47 19.61 13.76
N THR A 185 -18.04 20.23 12.73
CA THR A 185 -17.67 19.99 11.33
C THR A 185 -17.06 21.28 10.81
N ASN A 186 -15.85 21.16 10.27
CA ASN A 186 -15.10 22.25 9.72
C ASN A 186 -14.86 22.01 8.24
N ARG A 187 -14.87 23.07 7.44
CA ARG A 187 -14.70 22.99 6.00
C ARG A 187 -13.73 24.06 5.52
N LEU A 188 -12.79 23.66 4.66
CA LEU A 188 -11.88 24.55 3.94
C LEU A 188 -11.97 24.22 2.45
N ALA A 189 -12.14 25.25 1.60
CA ALA A 189 -12.22 25.04 0.17
C ALA A 189 -11.56 26.20 -0.58
N ASP A 190 -10.89 25.89 -1.70
CA ASP A 190 -10.49 26.87 -2.70
C ASP A 190 -11.45 26.83 -3.91
N GLY A 191 -11.27 27.76 -4.85
CA GLY A 191 -12.01 27.79 -6.12
C GLY A 191 -11.36 26.97 -7.21
N THR A 192 -12.01 26.90 -8.37
CA THR A 192 -11.48 26.22 -9.57
C THR A 192 -10.49 27.08 -10.36
N THR A 193 -10.40 28.35 -10.04
CA THR A 193 -9.46 29.32 -10.62
C THR A 193 -8.72 30.02 -9.50
N THR A 194 -7.56 30.57 -9.76
CA THR A 194 -6.81 31.35 -8.77
C THR A 194 -6.33 32.67 -9.36
N LYS A 195 -6.27 33.69 -8.52
CA LYS A 195 -5.54 34.93 -8.76
C LYS A 195 -4.12 34.88 -8.21
N ALA A 196 -3.84 33.93 -7.33
CA ALA A 196 -2.52 33.71 -6.75
C ALA A 196 -1.69 32.80 -7.65
N THR A 197 -0.51 33.22 -8.06
CA THR A 197 0.38 32.46 -8.97
C THR A 197 1.10 31.30 -8.30
N ASP A 198 1.08 31.23 -6.97
CA ASP A 198 1.84 30.28 -6.17
C ASP A 198 0.96 29.44 -5.21
N GLN A 199 -0.35 29.44 -5.44
CA GLN A 199 -1.28 28.65 -4.61
C GLN A 199 -0.92 27.17 -4.63
N LYS A 200 -0.74 26.59 -3.43
CA LYS A 200 -0.31 25.21 -3.23
C LYS A 200 -1.42 24.27 -2.78
N GLY A 201 -2.46 24.79 -2.12
CA GLY A 201 -3.58 23.99 -1.62
C GLY A 201 -4.65 24.83 -0.96
N ALA A 202 -5.83 24.24 -0.71
CA ALA A 202 -6.90 24.90 0.05
C ALA A 202 -6.49 25.11 1.51
N LEU A 203 -5.74 24.17 2.10
CA LEU A 203 -4.93 24.35 3.30
C LEU A 203 -3.46 24.24 2.91
N TYR A 204 -2.70 25.31 3.15
CA TYR A 204 -1.27 25.32 2.93
C TYR A 204 -0.50 25.64 4.22
N CYS A 205 0.56 24.88 4.49
CA CYS A 205 1.49 25.14 5.58
C CYS A 205 2.92 25.24 5.06
N LYS A 206 3.62 26.31 5.40
CA LYS A 206 5.01 26.53 5.00
C LYS A 206 6.01 25.82 5.90
N GLY A 207 5.61 25.46 7.12
CA GLY A 207 6.37 24.71 8.10
C GLY A 207 5.76 23.35 8.35
N LYS A 208 6.04 22.79 9.53
CA LYS A 208 5.52 21.50 9.97
C LYS A 208 4.04 21.60 10.31
N LEU A 209 3.25 20.68 9.76
CA LEU A 209 1.80 20.64 9.97
C LEU A 209 1.43 19.43 10.82
N ILE A 210 0.88 19.68 11.98
CA ILE A 210 0.48 18.62 12.91
C ILE A 210 -1.03 18.66 13.10
N PHE A 211 -1.71 17.56 12.81
CA PHE A 211 -3.11 17.36 13.14
C PHE A 211 -3.22 16.47 14.38
N GLY A 212 -4.09 16.82 15.33
CA GLY A 212 -4.28 16.01 16.52
C GLY A 212 -5.41 16.51 17.40
N GLY A 213 -5.81 15.68 18.35
CA GLY A 213 -6.77 16.04 19.40
C GLY A 213 -8.20 16.29 18.90
N GLY A 214 -9.05 16.79 19.77
CA GLY A 214 -10.40 17.30 19.53
C GLY A 214 -11.45 16.27 19.10
N GLY A 215 -11.28 15.63 17.97
CA GLY A 215 -12.22 14.64 17.42
C GLY A 215 -13.39 15.23 16.62
N GLY A 216 -13.30 16.49 16.19
CA GLY A 216 -14.15 17.07 15.17
C GLY A 216 -13.73 16.66 13.75
N LEU A 217 -14.60 16.89 12.77
CA LEU A 217 -14.34 16.60 11.36
C LEU A 217 -13.74 17.84 10.67
N LEU A 218 -12.75 17.61 9.81
CA LEU A 218 -12.21 18.59 8.88
C LEU A 218 -12.35 18.10 7.45
N ASP A 219 -13.19 18.75 6.67
CA ASP A 219 -13.34 18.56 5.23
C ASP A 219 -12.50 19.59 4.46
N VAL A 220 -11.59 19.15 3.59
CA VAL A 220 -10.74 20.03 2.79
C VAL A 220 -10.91 19.72 1.31
N TYR A 221 -11.26 20.73 0.50
CA TYR A 221 -11.51 20.62 -0.91
C TYR A 221 -10.49 21.42 -1.73
N GLY A 222 -9.59 20.72 -2.41
CA GLY A 222 -8.62 21.28 -3.37
C GLY A 222 -9.18 21.24 -4.79
N ASN A 223 -9.79 22.34 -5.23
CA ASN A 223 -10.39 22.43 -6.55
C ASN A 223 -9.44 23.01 -7.60
N TYR A 224 -8.41 23.76 -7.17
CA TYR A 224 -7.37 24.33 -8.02
C TYR A 224 -6.05 23.56 -7.97
N ASN A 225 -5.65 23.08 -6.78
CA ASN A 225 -4.39 22.35 -6.57
C ASN A 225 -4.62 21.24 -5.52
N ASN A 226 -3.69 21.08 -4.57
CA ASN A 226 -3.83 20.09 -3.51
C ASN A 226 -4.96 20.46 -2.54
N ALA A 227 -5.57 19.47 -1.87
CA ALA A 227 -6.44 19.81 -0.76
C ALA A 227 -5.60 20.30 0.43
N ILE A 228 -4.64 19.51 0.89
CA ILE A 228 -3.71 19.84 1.98
C ILE A 228 -2.28 19.78 1.46
N HIS A 229 -1.48 20.82 1.73
CA HIS A 229 -0.06 20.83 1.38
C HIS A 229 0.80 21.41 2.51
N SER A 230 1.82 20.66 2.92
CA SER A 230 2.92 21.17 3.75
C SER A 230 4.22 21.23 2.95
N ALA A 231 4.94 22.36 3.03
CA ALA A 231 6.29 22.49 2.44
C ALA A 231 7.39 21.85 3.32
N ASP A 232 7.02 21.28 4.44
CA ASP A 232 7.83 20.48 5.36
C ASP A 232 7.11 19.12 5.51
N TYR A 233 7.05 18.51 6.68
CA TYR A 233 6.31 17.27 6.89
C TYR A 233 4.90 17.49 7.48
N ILE A 234 4.11 16.41 7.43
CA ILE A 234 2.79 16.33 8.06
C ILE A 234 2.81 15.19 9.08
N VAL A 235 2.29 15.45 10.29
CA VAL A 235 1.95 14.42 11.29
C VAL A 235 0.44 14.43 11.49
N ILE A 236 -0.16 13.24 11.51
CA ILE A 236 -1.59 13.04 11.80
C ILE A 236 -1.71 12.11 13.00
N ASP A 237 -2.20 12.66 14.11
CA ASP A 237 -2.30 11.96 15.37
C ASP A 237 -3.72 11.51 15.70
N GLU A 238 -3.83 10.75 16.77
CA GLU A 238 -5.09 10.30 17.34
C GLU A 238 -6.03 11.50 17.63
N GLY A 239 -7.33 11.29 17.44
CA GLY A 239 -8.35 12.34 17.54
C GLY A 239 -8.49 13.18 16.28
N SER A 240 -7.66 13.00 15.26
CA SER A 240 -7.87 13.63 13.95
C SER A 240 -8.96 12.91 13.17
N ASN A 241 -9.85 13.68 12.52
CA ASN A 241 -10.78 13.14 11.53
C ASN A 241 -10.76 14.07 10.31
N ILE A 242 -10.10 13.61 9.26
CA ILE A 242 -9.77 14.41 8.08
C ILE A 242 -10.37 13.77 6.84
N TYR A 243 -11.07 14.58 6.04
CA TYR A 243 -11.44 14.25 4.68
C TYR A 243 -10.80 15.25 3.72
N ALA A 244 -9.90 14.79 2.87
CA ALA A 244 -9.22 15.59 1.87
C ALA A 244 -9.64 15.16 0.46
N LYS A 245 -10.23 16.06 -0.30
CA LYS A 245 -10.64 15.80 -1.68
C LYS A 245 -9.97 16.75 -2.64
N SER A 246 -9.35 16.22 -3.71
CA SER A 246 -8.82 17.05 -4.79
C SER A 246 -9.33 16.57 -6.16
N THR A 247 -9.76 17.54 -6.96
CA THR A 247 -10.12 17.32 -8.37
C THR A 247 -9.04 17.81 -9.33
N ALA A 248 -8.02 18.53 -8.81
CA ALA A 248 -7.03 19.21 -9.61
C ALA A 248 -5.61 18.63 -9.50
N ASN A 249 -5.22 18.12 -8.31
CA ASN A 249 -3.88 17.57 -8.09
C ASN A 249 -3.89 16.50 -6.99
N HIS A 250 -3.19 16.70 -5.86
CA HIS A 250 -3.08 15.71 -4.78
C HIS A 250 -4.09 15.96 -3.65
N GLY A 251 -4.44 14.91 -2.92
CA GLY A 251 -5.22 15.04 -1.70
C GLY A 251 -4.39 15.65 -0.58
N ILE A 252 -3.43 14.90 -0.06
CA ILE A 252 -2.48 15.33 0.96
C ILE A 252 -1.08 15.29 0.37
N LYS A 253 -0.36 16.42 0.40
CA LYS A 253 1.02 16.51 -0.06
C LYS A 253 1.94 17.05 1.04
N ALA A 254 3.11 16.42 1.21
CA ALA A 254 4.21 16.92 2.01
C ALA A 254 5.54 16.82 1.27
N ASN A 255 6.46 17.75 1.51
CA ASN A 255 7.78 17.68 0.90
C ASN A 255 8.71 16.75 1.69
N ASP A 256 8.68 16.78 3.02
CA ASP A 256 9.68 16.10 3.85
C ASP A 256 9.16 14.84 4.58
N GLY A 257 7.87 14.49 4.43
CA GLY A 257 7.30 13.24 4.97
C GLY A 257 5.83 13.35 5.37
N VAL A 258 5.15 12.20 5.43
CA VAL A 258 3.81 12.06 6.01
C VAL A 258 3.83 10.94 7.05
N PHE A 259 3.45 11.25 8.28
CA PHE A 259 3.48 10.35 9.43
C PHE A 259 2.07 10.26 10.02
N ILE A 260 1.43 9.09 9.90
CA ILE A 260 0.06 8.85 10.36
C ILE A 260 0.14 7.92 11.58
N ASN A 261 0.01 8.48 12.77
CA ASN A 261 0.07 7.76 14.02
C ASN A 261 -1.31 7.30 14.51
N GLY A 262 -2.40 7.92 14.00
CA GLY A 262 -3.74 7.62 14.45
C GLY A 262 -4.81 8.38 13.68
N GLY A 263 -6.01 8.42 14.24
CA GLY A 263 -7.15 9.14 13.67
C GLY A 263 -7.85 8.44 12.50
N ILE A 264 -8.72 9.19 11.84
CA ILE A 264 -9.44 8.78 10.63
C ILE A 264 -9.01 9.71 9.50
N VAL A 265 -8.42 9.15 8.45
CA VAL A 265 -7.94 9.90 7.29
C VAL A 265 -8.62 9.36 6.03
N ASN A 266 -9.40 10.19 5.39
CA ASN A 266 -10.08 9.85 4.15
C ASN A 266 -9.60 10.77 3.03
N VAL A 267 -9.19 10.20 1.90
CA VAL A 267 -8.66 10.96 0.77
C VAL A 267 -9.28 10.51 -0.53
N GLU A 268 -9.81 11.46 -1.31
CA GLU A 268 -10.32 11.22 -2.66
C GLU A 268 -9.62 12.11 -3.67
N VAL A 269 -9.13 11.52 -4.77
CA VAL A 269 -8.50 12.27 -5.86
C VAL A 269 -9.01 11.77 -7.21
N SER A 270 -9.48 12.71 -8.05
CA SER A 270 -9.93 12.41 -9.41
C SER A 270 -9.05 12.99 -10.51
N ALA A 271 -8.05 13.79 -10.17
CA ALA A 271 -7.12 14.39 -11.09
C ALA A 271 -6.28 13.34 -11.84
N ALA A 272 -6.06 13.54 -13.15
CA ALA A 272 -5.10 12.74 -13.91
C ALA A 272 -3.69 12.95 -13.35
N GLY A 273 -2.94 11.87 -13.17
CA GLY A 273 -1.63 11.89 -12.51
C GLY A 273 -1.65 12.25 -11.01
N GLY A 274 -2.83 12.55 -10.44
CA GLY A 274 -3.00 12.94 -9.05
C GLY A 274 -2.68 11.79 -8.07
N LYS A 275 -2.21 12.13 -6.86
CA LYS A 275 -1.94 11.18 -5.78
C LYS A 275 -2.86 11.47 -4.60
N GLY A 276 -3.34 10.40 -3.96
CA GLY A 276 -4.10 10.57 -2.72
C GLY A 276 -3.23 11.17 -1.63
N ILE A 277 -2.26 10.41 -1.15
CA ILE A 277 -1.21 10.88 -0.24
C ILE A 277 0.12 10.87 -0.98
N ASN A 278 0.80 12.01 -1.04
CA ASN A 278 2.06 12.19 -1.74
C ASN A 278 3.14 12.79 -0.83
N SER A 279 4.30 12.16 -0.79
CA SER A 279 5.49 12.70 -0.11
C SER A 279 6.68 12.72 -1.06
N GLU A 280 7.46 13.81 -1.03
CA GLU A 280 8.77 13.86 -1.72
C GLU A 280 9.88 13.17 -0.90
N SER A 281 9.51 12.55 0.24
CA SER A 281 10.38 11.77 1.12
C SER A 281 9.67 10.50 1.55
N ASN A 282 9.45 10.29 2.86
CA ASN A 282 8.90 9.06 3.43
C ASN A 282 7.39 9.17 3.69
N ILE A 283 6.72 8.01 3.73
CA ILE A 283 5.38 7.87 4.31
C ILE A 283 5.44 6.75 5.34
N THR A 284 5.03 7.04 6.58
CA THR A 284 4.93 6.06 7.65
C THR A 284 3.50 6.03 8.21
N VAL A 285 2.89 4.84 8.24
CA VAL A 285 1.59 4.60 8.86
C VAL A 285 1.82 3.70 10.08
N GLY A 286 1.59 4.25 11.25
CA GLY A 286 1.75 3.57 12.53
C GLY A 286 0.43 3.17 13.17
N GLY A 287 -0.70 3.83 12.81
CA GLY A 287 -1.98 3.60 13.45
C GLY A 287 -3.15 4.23 12.72
N GLY A 288 -4.31 4.18 13.34
CA GLY A 288 -5.55 4.76 12.82
C GLY A 288 -6.14 4.01 11.64
N ARG A 289 -7.12 4.64 10.98
CA ARG A 289 -7.69 4.17 9.72
C ARG A 289 -7.47 5.20 8.63
N THR A 290 -6.76 4.81 7.59
CA THR A 290 -6.52 5.63 6.40
C THR A 290 -7.18 5.00 5.19
N THR A 291 -8.09 5.72 4.54
CA THR A 291 -8.76 5.29 3.31
C THR A 291 -8.39 6.24 2.18
N VAL A 292 -7.85 5.71 1.09
CA VAL A 292 -7.39 6.51 -0.05
C VAL A 292 -7.98 5.99 -1.35
N ILE A 293 -8.75 6.83 -2.05
CA ILE A 293 -9.37 6.49 -3.33
C ILE A 293 -8.87 7.44 -4.40
N THR A 294 -8.34 6.88 -5.49
CA THR A 294 -7.98 7.63 -6.70
C THR A 294 -8.72 7.09 -7.91
N SER A 295 -9.28 7.98 -8.72
CA SER A 295 -9.97 7.65 -9.97
C SER A 295 -9.32 8.28 -11.21
N GLY A 296 -8.35 9.17 -11.02
CA GLY A 296 -7.59 9.78 -12.11
C GLY A 296 -6.79 8.75 -12.91
N THR A 297 -6.70 8.95 -14.22
CA THR A 297 -5.84 8.15 -15.10
C THR A 297 -4.38 8.60 -14.98
N CYS A 298 -3.46 7.87 -15.60
CA CYS A 298 -2.13 8.39 -15.90
C CYS A 298 -2.26 9.75 -16.59
N ALA A 299 -1.42 10.72 -16.22
CA ALA A 299 -1.21 11.93 -17.00
C ALA A 299 -0.02 11.75 -17.93
N TYR A 300 -0.05 12.42 -19.07
CA TYR A 300 1.10 12.55 -19.97
C TYR A 300 1.49 14.02 -20.04
N ASP A 301 2.65 14.34 -19.54
CA ASP A 301 3.15 15.70 -19.49
C ASP A 301 4.65 15.74 -19.82
N ASN A 302 5.07 16.71 -20.62
CA ASN A 302 6.47 16.94 -21.00
C ASN A 302 7.22 15.72 -21.56
N GLY A 303 6.53 14.77 -22.19
CA GLY A 303 7.14 13.56 -22.75
C GLY A 303 7.10 12.34 -21.85
N ASP A 304 6.61 12.45 -20.61
CA ASP A 304 6.59 11.37 -19.63
C ASP A 304 5.18 11.01 -19.16
N ALA A 305 4.93 9.71 -19.00
CA ALA A 305 3.70 9.21 -18.43
C ALA A 305 3.80 9.16 -16.88
N THR A 306 3.01 10.00 -16.22
CA THR A 306 2.93 10.05 -14.76
C THR A 306 1.70 9.33 -14.24
N SER A 307 1.90 8.21 -13.51
CA SER A 307 0.79 7.44 -12.96
C SER A 307 0.06 8.17 -11.84
N ALA A 308 -1.26 8.10 -11.81
CA ALA A 308 -2.01 8.31 -10.57
C ALA A 308 -1.64 7.21 -9.56
N ALA A 309 -1.65 7.56 -8.27
CA ALA A 309 -1.39 6.60 -7.20
C ALA A 309 -2.18 6.98 -5.95
N ALA A 310 -2.72 6.00 -5.23
CA ALA A 310 -3.39 6.34 -3.99
C ALA A 310 -2.39 6.77 -2.92
N VAL A 311 -1.29 6.06 -2.75
CA VAL A 311 -0.18 6.44 -1.86
C VAL A 311 1.11 6.44 -2.66
N LYS A 312 1.86 7.55 -2.62
CA LYS A 312 3.15 7.68 -3.32
C LYS A 312 4.18 8.39 -2.45
N CYS A 313 5.38 7.83 -2.36
CA CYS A 313 6.55 8.50 -1.77
C CYS A 313 7.78 8.34 -2.66
N ASP A 314 8.67 9.36 -2.62
CA ASP A 314 9.91 9.35 -3.40
C ASP A 314 11.00 8.51 -2.74
N SER A 315 10.84 8.18 -1.45
CA SER A 315 11.78 7.37 -0.69
C SER A 315 11.09 6.12 -0.12
N THR A 316 10.89 6.04 1.18
CA THR A 316 10.49 4.81 1.88
C THR A 316 9.02 4.86 2.32
N PHE A 317 8.29 3.81 1.99
CA PHE A 317 6.97 3.53 2.57
C PHE A 317 7.09 2.57 3.74
N THR A 318 6.46 2.87 4.88
CA THR A 318 6.45 1.98 6.05
C THR A 318 5.03 1.85 6.61
N LEU A 319 4.56 0.61 6.77
CA LEU A 319 3.34 0.28 7.51
C LEU A 319 3.71 -0.52 8.75
N ASN A 320 3.55 0.09 9.93
CA ASN A 320 3.84 -0.53 11.22
C ASN A 320 2.58 -0.96 11.96
N GLY A 321 1.41 -0.38 11.64
CA GLY A 321 0.16 -0.65 12.34
C GLY A 321 -1.02 0.04 11.67
N GLY A 322 -2.18 -0.01 12.33
CA GLY A 322 -3.43 0.57 11.82
C GLY A 322 -4.02 -0.15 10.61
N GLU A 323 -4.92 0.52 9.93
CA GLU A 323 -5.59 0.01 8.73
C GLU A 323 -5.41 1.00 7.58
N LEU A 324 -4.78 0.54 6.49
CA LEU A 324 -4.62 1.30 5.24
C LEU A 324 -5.43 0.64 4.13
N LEU A 325 -6.48 1.34 3.70
CA LEU A 325 -7.42 0.92 2.65
C LEU A 325 -7.19 1.76 1.41
N VAL A 326 -6.85 1.11 0.31
CA VAL A 326 -6.40 1.77 -0.92
C VAL A 326 -7.20 1.29 -2.12
N LYS A 327 -7.70 2.24 -2.94
CA LYS A 327 -8.37 1.94 -4.20
C LYS A 327 -7.91 2.89 -5.30
N SER A 328 -7.46 2.33 -6.43
CA SER A 328 -7.10 3.09 -7.62
C SER A 328 -7.82 2.52 -8.84
N THR A 329 -8.66 3.35 -9.50
CA THR A 329 -9.54 2.89 -10.58
C THR A 329 -9.16 3.45 -11.95
N GLY A 330 -8.32 4.46 -12.01
CA GLY A 330 -7.87 5.06 -13.28
C GLY A 330 -6.90 4.18 -14.05
N ALA A 331 -6.86 4.33 -15.38
CA ALA A 331 -5.92 3.61 -16.22
C ALA A 331 -4.46 3.95 -15.84
N GLY A 332 -3.59 2.93 -15.73
CA GLY A 332 -2.21 3.05 -15.30
C GLY A 332 -2.02 3.36 -13.80
N GLY A 333 -3.12 3.38 -13.03
CA GLY A 333 -3.10 3.75 -11.61
C GLY A 333 -2.35 2.74 -10.74
N LYS A 334 -1.77 3.24 -9.65
CA LYS A 334 -1.10 2.45 -8.62
C LYS A 334 -1.87 2.51 -7.30
N GLY A 335 -1.88 1.41 -6.57
CA GLY A 335 -2.32 1.45 -5.16
C GLY A 335 -1.25 2.16 -4.32
N ILE A 336 -0.15 1.50 -4.07
CA ILE A 336 1.02 2.05 -3.38
C ILE A 336 2.20 2.12 -4.35
N LYS A 337 2.92 3.25 -4.35
CA LYS A 337 4.16 3.45 -5.08
C LYS A 337 5.22 4.05 -4.16
N ALA A 338 6.26 3.29 -3.86
CA ALA A 338 7.47 3.76 -3.19
C ALA A 338 8.64 3.71 -4.18
N ASP A 339 9.35 4.83 -4.39
CA ASP A 339 10.39 4.86 -5.42
C ASP A 339 11.70 4.21 -4.97
N TRP A 340 11.88 3.96 -3.66
CA TRP A 340 13.07 3.28 -3.10
C TRP A 340 12.73 1.95 -2.44
N GLU A 341 12.12 2.00 -1.26
CA GLU A 341 11.94 0.84 -0.38
C GLU A 341 10.53 0.82 0.21
N ALA A 342 10.08 -0.37 0.59
CA ALA A 342 8.86 -0.51 1.36
C ALA A 342 9.01 -1.57 2.46
N TYR A 343 8.48 -1.26 3.64
CA TYR A 343 8.45 -2.11 4.81
C TYR A 343 7.02 -2.27 5.31
N ILE A 344 6.54 -3.49 5.38
CA ILE A 344 5.24 -3.82 5.97
C ILE A 344 5.54 -4.70 7.18
N ASN A 345 5.52 -4.09 8.36
CA ASN A 345 5.91 -4.73 9.61
C ASN A 345 4.70 -5.17 10.45
N GLY A 346 3.50 -4.64 10.13
CA GLY A 346 2.28 -4.92 10.88
C GLY A 346 1.06 -4.24 10.28
N GLY A 347 -0.06 -4.26 10.98
CA GLY A 347 -1.31 -3.63 10.55
C GLY A 347 -2.05 -4.40 9.46
N THR A 348 -3.04 -3.74 8.89
CA THR A 348 -3.86 -4.27 7.79
C THR A 348 -3.71 -3.39 6.56
N LEU A 349 -3.27 -3.98 5.46
CA LEU A 349 -3.18 -3.34 4.15
C LEU A 349 -4.15 -3.99 3.17
N ARG A 350 -5.07 -3.20 2.63
CA ARG A 350 -5.99 -3.66 1.58
C ARG A 350 -5.87 -2.76 0.36
N VAL A 351 -5.54 -3.36 -0.79
CA VAL A 351 -5.30 -2.64 -2.04
C VAL A 351 -6.16 -3.19 -3.16
N ILE A 352 -6.91 -2.31 -3.80
CA ILE A 352 -7.67 -2.62 -5.03
C ILE A 352 -7.20 -1.71 -6.15
N THR A 353 -6.76 -2.28 -7.27
CA THR A 353 -6.58 -1.57 -8.53
C THR A 353 -7.42 -2.21 -9.63
N THR A 354 -8.21 -1.39 -10.35
CA THR A 354 -9.13 -1.89 -11.39
C THR A 354 -8.89 -1.27 -12.76
N GLY A 355 -8.08 -0.20 -12.83
CA GLY A 355 -7.74 0.44 -14.09
C GLY A 355 -6.91 -0.48 -14.98
N ARG A 356 -7.14 -0.44 -16.29
CA ARG A 356 -6.32 -1.12 -17.30
C ARG A 356 -4.99 -0.40 -17.51
N SER A 357 -4.06 -0.99 -18.26
CA SER A 357 -2.86 -0.31 -18.73
C SER A 357 -3.22 0.97 -19.52
N PHE A 358 -2.45 2.03 -19.27
CA PHE A 358 -2.48 3.28 -20.01
C PHE A 358 -1.37 3.28 -21.05
N SER A 359 -1.66 3.76 -22.26
CA SER A 359 -0.65 3.94 -23.30
C SER A 359 -0.95 5.23 -24.08
N TYR A 360 0.09 6.02 -24.32
CA TYR A 360 0.03 7.24 -25.11
C TYR A 360 1.42 7.56 -25.68
N ASN A 361 1.50 7.87 -26.98
CA ASN A 361 2.74 8.22 -27.69
C ASN A 361 3.94 7.26 -27.50
N GLY A 362 3.67 5.97 -27.30
CA GLY A 362 4.73 4.99 -27.09
C GLY A 362 5.12 4.74 -25.63
N ASP A 363 4.69 5.61 -24.71
CA ASP A 363 4.83 5.38 -23.28
C ASP A 363 3.65 4.60 -22.72
N SER A 364 3.91 3.88 -21.64
CA SER A 364 2.89 3.10 -20.96
C SER A 364 3.04 3.12 -19.44
N CYS A 365 1.90 3.07 -18.77
CA CYS A 365 1.82 2.80 -17.34
C CYS A 365 0.92 1.58 -17.13
N SER A 366 1.45 0.50 -16.57
CA SER A 366 0.63 -0.65 -16.15
C SER A 366 0.06 -0.42 -14.74
N PRO A 367 -1.17 -0.84 -14.45
CA PRO A 367 -1.70 -0.78 -13.09
C PRO A 367 -0.89 -1.72 -12.18
N LYS A 368 -0.70 -1.34 -10.92
CA LYS A 368 -0.02 -2.15 -9.91
C LYS A 368 -0.73 -2.01 -8.57
N GLY A 369 -0.88 -3.09 -7.83
CA GLY A 369 -1.36 -3.00 -6.46
C GLY A 369 -0.32 -2.31 -5.58
N ILE A 370 0.84 -2.89 -5.46
CA ILE A 370 2.02 -2.33 -4.79
C ILE A 370 3.18 -2.31 -5.78
N LYS A 371 3.82 -1.15 -5.93
CA LYS A 371 5.05 -1.01 -6.71
C LYS A 371 6.15 -0.41 -5.86
N VAL A 372 7.30 -1.10 -5.81
CA VAL A 372 8.48 -0.65 -5.06
C VAL A 372 9.67 -0.55 -5.98
N GLY A 373 10.37 0.56 -5.88
CA GLY A 373 11.61 0.81 -6.60
C GLY A 373 11.44 1.41 -7.99
N THR A 374 12.57 1.85 -8.51
CA THR A 374 12.75 2.40 -9.84
C THR A 374 13.67 1.49 -10.64
N LYS A 375 13.33 1.21 -11.89
CA LYS A 375 14.08 0.28 -12.75
C LYS A 375 15.56 0.66 -12.81
N GLY A 376 16.42 -0.30 -12.46
CA GLY A 376 17.88 -0.16 -12.53
C GLY A 376 18.54 0.60 -11.38
N GLU A 377 17.76 1.10 -10.40
CA GLU A 377 18.30 1.89 -9.30
C GLU A 377 18.03 1.26 -7.93
N HIS A 378 16.77 1.10 -7.58
CA HIS A 378 16.33 0.66 -6.26
C HIS A 378 15.10 -0.23 -6.33
N GLY A 379 14.86 -0.96 -5.27
CA GLY A 379 13.69 -1.78 -5.06
C GLY A 379 13.94 -2.80 -3.96
N LEU A 380 13.47 -2.50 -2.75
CA LEU A 380 13.49 -3.43 -1.63
C LEU A 380 12.11 -3.46 -1.01
N LEU A 381 11.45 -4.60 -1.06
CA LEU A 381 10.19 -4.82 -0.36
C LEU A 381 10.40 -5.86 0.73
N ASN A 382 10.19 -5.48 1.97
CA ASN A 382 10.18 -6.37 3.12
C ASN A 382 8.78 -6.43 3.74
N ILE A 383 8.21 -7.64 3.81
CA ILE A 383 6.94 -7.91 4.51
C ILE A 383 7.27 -8.84 5.68
N THR A 384 7.31 -8.30 6.88
CA THR A 384 7.71 -9.03 8.09
C THR A 384 6.54 -9.32 9.02
N GLY A 385 5.35 -8.81 8.71
CA GLY A 385 4.13 -9.00 9.49
C GLY A 385 2.91 -8.36 8.85
N GLY A 386 1.81 -8.37 9.57
CA GLY A 386 0.55 -7.76 9.12
C GLY A 386 -0.27 -8.63 8.16
N ASN A 387 -1.44 -8.10 7.82
CA ASN A 387 -2.38 -8.72 6.88
C ASN A 387 -2.45 -7.90 5.59
N VAL A 388 -1.86 -8.43 4.52
CA VAL A 388 -1.73 -7.78 3.22
C VAL A 388 -2.65 -8.45 2.21
N MET A 389 -3.64 -7.72 1.71
CA MET A 389 -4.56 -8.18 0.68
C MET A 389 -4.47 -7.27 -0.54
N VAL A 390 -4.14 -7.82 -1.69
CA VAL A 390 -3.98 -7.07 -2.95
C VAL A 390 -4.83 -7.69 -4.04
N ARG A 391 -5.63 -6.86 -4.70
CA ARG A 391 -6.36 -7.24 -5.91
C ARG A 391 -6.12 -6.26 -7.03
N THR A 392 -5.59 -6.76 -8.16
CA THR A 392 -5.37 -5.97 -9.37
C THR A 392 -6.07 -6.64 -10.55
N SER A 393 -7.22 -6.11 -10.97
CA SER A 393 -8.10 -6.75 -11.95
C SER A 393 -8.04 -6.14 -13.36
N GLY A 394 -7.41 -4.99 -13.52
CA GLY A 394 -7.25 -4.36 -14.83
C GLY A 394 -6.17 -5.04 -15.67
N SER A 395 -6.37 -5.10 -17.00
CA SER A 395 -5.43 -5.74 -17.93
C SER A 395 -4.00 -5.16 -17.81
N GLY A 396 -2.99 -6.04 -17.76
CA GLY A 396 -1.57 -5.74 -17.53
C GLY A 396 -1.26 -5.33 -16.09
N GLY A 397 -2.16 -5.66 -15.16
CA GLY A 397 -2.02 -5.31 -13.76
C GLY A 397 -1.38 -6.40 -12.93
N GLU A 398 -0.19 -6.15 -12.38
CA GLU A 398 0.47 -7.00 -11.39
C GLU A 398 -0.01 -6.67 -9.97
N GLY A 399 -0.01 -7.67 -9.11
CA GLY A 399 -0.40 -7.50 -7.71
C GLY A 399 0.66 -6.74 -6.92
N ILE A 400 1.80 -7.36 -6.70
CA ILE A 400 2.96 -6.81 -5.98
C ILE A 400 4.17 -6.87 -6.91
N GLU A 401 4.79 -5.73 -7.16
CA GLU A 401 6.01 -5.60 -7.95
C GLU A 401 7.12 -4.92 -7.14
N SER A 402 8.31 -5.53 -7.11
CA SER A 402 9.55 -4.87 -6.71
C SER A 402 10.54 -4.80 -7.87
N LYS A 403 11.15 -3.63 -8.09
CA LYS A 403 12.23 -3.46 -9.08
C LYS A 403 13.59 -3.96 -8.59
N GLY A 404 13.63 -4.56 -7.42
CA GLY A 404 14.78 -5.25 -6.82
C GLY A 404 14.31 -6.49 -6.07
N THR A 405 14.66 -6.60 -4.81
CA THR A 405 14.42 -7.79 -3.97
C THR A 405 13.08 -7.74 -3.24
N ILE A 406 12.45 -8.91 -3.09
CA ILE A 406 11.30 -9.10 -2.18
C ILE A 406 11.70 -10.07 -1.08
N THR A 407 11.41 -9.72 0.18
CA THR A 407 11.54 -10.61 1.33
C THR A 407 10.22 -10.70 2.08
N ILE A 408 9.73 -11.93 2.31
CA ILE A 408 8.55 -12.21 3.14
C ILE A 408 8.98 -13.14 4.26
N SER A 409 8.68 -12.77 5.50
CA SER A 409 9.17 -13.51 6.68
C SER A 409 8.23 -13.43 7.87
N ASN A 410 8.59 -14.09 8.95
CA ASN A 410 7.87 -14.13 10.22
C ASN A 410 6.42 -14.61 10.05
N ASP A 411 5.46 -13.86 10.57
CA ASP A 411 4.02 -14.18 10.57
C ASP A 411 3.22 -13.36 9.54
N ALA A 412 3.88 -12.84 8.51
CA ALA A 412 3.22 -12.09 7.45
C ALA A 412 2.12 -12.92 6.77
N SER A 413 0.94 -12.34 6.62
CA SER A 413 -0.17 -12.92 5.84
C SER A 413 -0.35 -12.14 4.56
N VAL A 414 -0.09 -12.78 3.40
CA VAL A 414 -0.09 -12.11 2.10
C VAL A 414 -1.04 -12.83 1.14
N GLN A 415 -2.08 -12.13 0.70
CA GLN A 415 -3.04 -12.63 -0.28
C GLN A 415 -3.05 -11.72 -1.50
N VAL A 416 -2.77 -12.30 -2.66
CA VAL A 416 -2.69 -11.54 -3.91
C VAL A 416 -3.52 -12.21 -4.99
N SER A 417 -4.32 -11.43 -5.69
CA SER A 417 -4.97 -11.82 -6.94
C SER A 417 -4.74 -10.73 -7.98
N ALA A 418 -4.10 -11.08 -9.08
CA ALA A 418 -3.74 -10.13 -10.13
C ALA A 418 -4.20 -10.60 -11.51
N TYR A 419 -4.35 -9.65 -12.43
CA TYR A 419 -4.55 -9.97 -13.84
C TYR A 419 -3.29 -10.55 -14.48
N ASP A 420 -2.15 -9.94 -14.22
CA ASP A 420 -0.81 -10.34 -14.60
C ASP A 420 -0.16 -11.14 -13.46
N ASP A 421 1.13 -11.00 -13.20
CA ASP A 421 1.78 -11.68 -12.08
C ASP A 421 1.15 -11.33 -10.73
N GLY A 422 0.97 -12.36 -9.91
CA GLY A 422 0.54 -12.13 -8.54
C GLY A 422 1.61 -11.37 -7.75
N ILE A 423 2.81 -11.91 -7.67
CA ILE A 423 3.99 -11.29 -7.06
C ILE A 423 5.14 -11.36 -8.06
N ASN A 424 5.78 -10.22 -8.36
CA ASN A 424 6.90 -10.12 -9.29
C ASN A 424 8.09 -9.40 -8.65
N SER A 425 9.24 -10.05 -8.64
CA SER A 425 10.52 -9.49 -8.19
C SER A 425 11.49 -9.37 -9.36
N ALA A 426 12.02 -8.18 -9.62
CA ALA A 426 13.06 -8.00 -10.64
C ALA A 426 14.44 -8.52 -10.21
N GLY A 427 14.65 -8.75 -8.92
CA GLY A 427 15.81 -9.39 -8.33
C GLY A 427 15.43 -10.66 -7.57
N ASP A 428 16.24 -11.05 -6.61
CA ASP A 428 16.00 -12.24 -5.79
C ASP A 428 14.71 -12.12 -4.94
N LEU A 429 14.06 -13.26 -4.73
CA LEU A 429 12.90 -13.37 -3.86
C LEU A 429 13.20 -14.33 -2.70
N TYR A 430 12.96 -13.86 -1.48
CA TYR A 430 13.16 -14.63 -0.25
C TYR A 430 11.85 -14.84 0.49
N MET A 431 11.46 -16.09 0.69
CA MET A 431 10.39 -16.51 1.57
C MET A 431 10.99 -17.26 2.76
N MET A 432 11.07 -16.59 3.91
CA MET A 432 11.65 -17.14 5.14
C MET A 432 10.59 -17.47 6.19
N GLY A 433 9.32 -17.20 5.91
CA GLY A 433 8.17 -17.40 6.80
C GLY A 433 6.90 -16.89 6.15
N GLY A 434 5.86 -16.70 6.94
CA GLY A 434 4.57 -16.16 6.50
C GLY A 434 3.67 -17.16 5.79
N ASN A 435 2.43 -16.71 5.54
CA ASN A 435 1.43 -17.45 4.77
C ASN A 435 1.12 -16.66 3.50
N ILE A 436 1.45 -17.23 2.36
CA ILE A 436 1.31 -16.56 1.05
C ILE A 436 0.32 -17.34 0.20
N VAL A 437 -0.70 -16.65 -0.29
CA VAL A 437 -1.59 -17.13 -1.36
C VAL A 437 -1.52 -16.12 -2.49
N THR A 438 -1.07 -16.55 -3.66
CA THR A 438 -0.90 -15.68 -4.82
C THR A 438 -1.49 -16.31 -6.07
N VAL A 439 -2.18 -15.49 -6.86
CA VAL A 439 -2.86 -15.91 -8.08
C VAL A 439 -2.60 -14.89 -9.18
N GLY A 440 -1.92 -15.34 -10.25
CA GLY A 440 -1.85 -14.66 -11.53
C GLY A 440 -2.88 -15.24 -12.50
N THR A 441 -3.86 -14.44 -12.96
CA THR A 441 -4.95 -14.99 -13.77
C THR A 441 -4.62 -15.10 -15.25
N ASN A 442 -3.62 -14.38 -15.73
CA ASN A 442 -3.13 -14.42 -17.12
C ASN A 442 -1.61 -14.53 -17.21
N ASN A 443 -0.91 -14.63 -16.09
CA ASN A 443 0.52 -14.83 -16.00
C ASN A 443 0.85 -15.69 -14.77
N ASP A 444 2.02 -15.51 -14.14
CA ASP A 444 2.52 -16.36 -13.09
C ASP A 444 1.93 -16.04 -11.71
N GLY A 445 1.86 -17.06 -10.86
CA GLY A 445 1.44 -16.87 -9.47
C GLY A 445 2.48 -16.05 -8.71
N ILE A 446 3.73 -16.47 -8.77
CA ILE A 446 4.88 -15.77 -8.21
C ILE A 446 6.06 -15.91 -9.19
N ASP A 447 6.65 -14.78 -9.56
CA ASP A 447 7.78 -14.69 -10.49
C ASP A 447 8.98 -14.01 -9.82
N SER A 448 10.15 -14.58 -10.01
CA SER A 448 11.43 -13.98 -9.63
C SER A 448 12.34 -13.91 -10.84
N ASN A 449 12.65 -12.71 -11.29
CA ASN A 449 13.67 -12.49 -12.33
C ASN A 449 15.12 -12.59 -11.75
N GLY A 450 15.24 -13.12 -10.54
CA GLY A 450 16.44 -13.54 -9.82
C GLY A 450 16.28 -14.95 -9.26
N ASN A 451 17.11 -15.33 -8.29
CA ASN A 451 16.90 -16.58 -7.58
C ASN A 451 15.70 -16.47 -6.61
N MET A 452 15.01 -17.59 -6.43
CA MET A 452 13.97 -17.69 -5.42
C MET A 452 14.41 -18.64 -4.30
N TYR A 453 14.34 -18.15 -3.06
CA TYR A 453 14.75 -18.87 -1.86
C TYR A 453 13.55 -19.07 -0.93
N ILE A 454 13.16 -20.31 -0.71
CA ILE A 454 12.08 -20.68 0.22
C ILE A 454 12.68 -21.50 1.37
N SER A 455 12.74 -20.92 2.56
CA SER A 455 13.29 -21.55 3.75
C SER A 455 12.27 -21.76 4.87
N GLY A 456 11.03 -21.24 4.74
CA GLY A 456 9.99 -21.37 5.74
C GLY A 456 8.64 -20.87 5.26
N GLY A 457 7.61 -21.00 6.10
CA GLY A 457 6.25 -20.54 5.83
C GLY A 457 5.41 -21.48 4.97
N SER A 458 4.31 -20.97 4.43
CA SER A 458 3.40 -21.69 3.54
C SER A 458 3.13 -20.87 2.27
N LEU A 459 3.37 -21.44 1.10
CA LEU A 459 3.13 -20.84 -0.21
C LEU A 459 2.08 -21.64 -0.97
N ILE A 460 1.05 -20.96 -1.43
CA ILE A 460 0.11 -21.42 -2.44
C ILE A 460 0.18 -20.46 -3.62
N ALA A 461 0.63 -20.94 -4.79
CA ALA A 461 0.81 -20.12 -5.97
C ALA A 461 0.09 -20.71 -7.19
N PHE A 462 -0.81 -19.93 -7.78
CA PHE A 462 -1.59 -20.26 -8.96
C PHE A 462 -1.16 -19.37 -10.13
N GLY A 463 -0.62 -19.95 -11.18
CA GLY A 463 -0.42 -19.28 -12.46
C GLY A 463 -1.52 -19.60 -13.45
N ALA A 464 -1.59 -18.86 -14.54
CA ALA A 464 -2.48 -19.14 -15.64
C ALA A 464 -2.17 -20.50 -16.31
N GLY A 465 -3.03 -20.95 -17.21
CA GLY A 465 -2.79 -22.15 -18.01
C GLY A 465 -1.81 -21.90 -19.16
N GLY A 466 -1.44 -22.97 -19.86
CA GLY A 466 -0.59 -22.89 -21.05
C GLY A 466 0.91 -22.74 -20.72
N ALA A 467 1.49 -21.60 -21.00
CA ALA A 467 2.92 -21.35 -20.77
C ALA A 467 3.24 -20.90 -19.34
N GLU A 468 2.24 -20.43 -18.61
CA GLU A 468 2.44 -19.77 -17.32
C GLU A 468 2.49 -20.77 -16.15
N THR A 469 3.11 -20.38 -15.06
CA THR A 469 3.40 -21.28 -13.95
C THR A 469 2.89 -20.76 -12.60
N GLY A 470 2.73 -21.67 -11.62
CA GLY A 470 2.49 -21.23 -10.24
C GLY A 470 3.72 -20.53 -9.65
N ILE A 471 4.91 -21.06 -9.93
CA ILE A 471 6.19 -20.57 -9.43
C ILE A 471 7.16 -20.49 -10.59
N ASP A 472 7.65 -19.28 -10.89
CA ASP A 472 8.64 -19.02 -11.94
C ASP A 472 9.94 -18.44 -11.41
N THR A 473 11.01 -18.75 -12.08
CA THR A 473 12.32 -18.11 -11.93
C THR A 473 12.89 -17.86 -13.31
N GLY A 474 13.48 -16.69 -13.54
CA GLY A 474 14.09 -16.39 -14.83
C GLY A 474 15.05 -17.51 -15.30
N GLU A 475 15.16 -17.72 -16.61
CA GLU A 475 15.83 -18.88 -17.26
C GLU A 475 17.24 -19.21 -16.71
N GLN A 476 17.98 -18.23 -16.19
CA GLN A 476 19.34 -18.40 -15.66
C GLN A 476 19.39 -18.60 -14.14
N TYR A 477 18.26 -18.45 -13.47
CA TYR A 477 18.13 -18.44 -12.02
C TYR A 477 17.59 -19.75 -11.47
N LYS A 478 17.60 -19.88 -10.16
CA LYS A 478 17.27 -21.14 -9.48
C LYS A 478 16.25 -20.96 -8.39
N LEU A 479 15.40 -21.96 -8.24
CA LEU A 479 14.53 -22.15 -7.10
C LEU A 479 15.25 -22.98 -6.02
N TYR A 480 15.50 -22.40 -4.87
CA TYR A 480 16.05 -23.04 -3.68
C TYR A 480 14.95 -23.29 -2.67
N ILE A 481 14.67 -24.54 -2.34
CA ILE A 481 13.74 -24.90 -1.27
C ILE A 481 14.56 -25.62 -0.18
N THR A 482 14.68 -25.03 1.00
CA THR A 482 15.36 -25.59 2.16
C THR A 482 14.39 -25.78 3.35
N GLY A 483 13.12 -25.36 3.20
CA GLY A 483 12.08 -25.48 4.21
C GLY A 483 10.73 -24.95 3.72
N GLY A 484 9.75 -24.95 4.60
CA GLY A 484 8.39 -24.47 4.31
C GLY A 484 7.50 -25.48 3.58
N GLN A 485 6.22 -25.13 3.47
CA GLN A 485 5.23 -25.89 2.71
C GLN A 485 4.96 -25.15 1.39
N VAL A 486 5.12 -25.82 0.27
CA VAL A 486 5.04 -25.20 -1.07
C VAL A 486 4.02 -25.95 -1.92
N PHE A 487 3.09 -25.22 -2.51
CA PHE A 487 2.15 -25.69 -3.51
C PHE A 487 2.11 -24.69 -4.67
N GLY A 488 2.57 -25.12 -5.83
CA GLY A 488 2.46 -24.35 -7.08
C GLY A 488 1.64 -25.12 -8.11
N ILE A 489 0.77 -24.43 -8.84
CA ILE A 489 0.01 -25.01 -9.96
C ILE A 489 -0.06 -24.03 -11.12
N GLY A 490 0.19 -24.51 -12.32
CA GLY A 490 0.16 -23.74 -13.55
C GLY A 490 0.02 -24.64 -14.77
N GLY A 491 0.25 -24.10 -15.95
CA GLY A 491 0.27 -24.88 -17.19
C GLY A 491 1.48 -25.79 -17.28
N ARG A 492 2.60 -25.38 -16.69
CA ARG A 492 3.87 -26.13 -16.67
C ARG A 492 4.63 -25.86 -15.36
N ILE A 493 5.80 -26.47 -15.18
CA ILE A 493 6.81 -26.09 -14.21
C ILE A 493 7.98 -25.51 -14.98
N ASP A 494 8.34 -24.27 -14.69
CA ASP A 494 9.45 -23.56 -15.34
C ASP A 494 10.61 -23.26 -14.38
N ALA A 495 10.34 -23.29 -13.07
CA ALA A 495 11.35 -23.06 -12.07
C ALA A 495 12.48 -24.10 -12.13
N SER A 496 13.71 -23.65 -12.33
CA SER A 496 14.90 -24.48 -12.32
C SER A 496 15.33 -24.79 -10.89
N TYR A 497 14.98 -25.98 -10.39
CA TYR A 497 15.28 -26.39 -9.01
C TYR A 497 16.80 -26.50 -8.75
N ALA A 498 17.28 -25.95 -7.63
CA ALA A 498 18.67 -26.01 -7.23
C ALA A 498 18.96 -27.21 -6.34
N THR A 499 19.90 -28.06 -6.73
CA THR A 499 20.40 -29.15 -5.90
C THR A 499 21.48 -28.63 -4.96
N VAL A 500 21.13 -28.45 -3.67
CA VAL A 500 22.05 -28.06 -2.59
C VAL A 500 22.01 -29.12 -1.50
N SER A 501 23.00 -29.12 -0.59
CA SER A 501 23.15 -30.19 0.41
C SER A 501 21.98 -30.32 1.39
N ASP A 502 21.27 -29.22 1.64
CA ASP A 502 20.10 -29.11 2.52
C ASP A 502 18.78 -28.92 1.76
N ALA A 503 18.77 -29.26 0.46
CA ALA A 503 17.58 -29.12 -0.38
C ALA A 503 16.42 -29.98 0.14
N GLN A 504 15.26 -29.35 0.40
CA GLN A 504 14.02 -30.04 0.70
C GLN A 504 13.44 -30.61 -0.59
N PRO A 505 13.21 -31.94 -0.70
CA PRO A 505 12.70 -32.54 -1.92
C PRO A 505 11.33 -32.00 -2.34
N TYR A 506 11.07 -32.01 -3.65
CA TYR A 506 9.77 -31.72 -4.22
C TYR A 506 9.24 -32.89 -5.04
N GLY A 507 7.91 -32.98 -5.15
CA GLY A 507 7.22 -33.88 -6.08
C GLY A 507 6.43 -33.08 -7.11
N SER A 508 6.27 -33.63 -8.30
CA SER A 508 5.45 -33.03 -9.35
C SER A 508 4.52 -34.04 -10.00
N THR A 509 3.37 -33.58 -10.45
CA THR A 509 2.37 -34.38 -11.17
C THR A 509 1.42 -33.46 -11.95
N SER A 510 0.56 -34.04 -12.79
CA SER A 510 -0.55 -33.29 -13.37
C SER A 510 -1.85 -33.68 -12.69
N GLY A 511 -2.71 -32.70 -12.43
CA GLY A 511 -3.97 -32.95 -11.75
C GLY A 511 -4.93 -31.77 -11.80
N SER A 512 -6.15 -32.01 -11.30
CA SER A 512 -7.17 -30.98 -11.18
C SER A 512 -7.43 -30.69 -9.71
N VAL A 513 -7.62 -29.42 -9.39
CA VAL A 513 -7.87 -28.92 -8.02
C VAL A 513 -9.15 -28.10 -8.02
N ALA A 514 -10.09 -28.43 -7.13
CA ALA A 514 -11.32 -27.65 -7.00
C ALA A 514 -11.08 -26.40 -6.13
N ALA A 515 -11.86 -25.36 -6.40
CA ALA A 515 -11.90 -24.17 -5.55
C ALA A 515 -12.20 -24.53 -4.09
N ASN A 516 -11.52 -23.89 -3.16
CA ASN A 516 -11.67 -24.11 -1.72
C ASN A 516 -11.38 -25.55 -1.24
N ALA A 517 -10.78 -26.40 -2.08
CA ALA A 517 -10.44 -27.76 -1.70
C ALA A 517 -9.33 -27.78 -0.65
N THR A 518 -9.38 -28.78 0.24
CA THR A 518 -8.24 -29.11 1.08
C THR A 518 -7.33 -30.07 0.30
N VAL A 519 -6.08 -29.65 0.12
CA VAL A 519 -5.01 -30.46 -0.49
C VAL A 519 -4.02 -30.88 0.59
N SER A 520 -3.55 -32.11 0.55
CA SER A 520 -2.53 -32.56 1.52
C SER A 520 -1.51 -33.50 0.88
N VAL A 521 -0.30 -33.46 1.42
CA VAL A 521 0.78 -34.42 1.13
C VAL A 521 0.89 -35.36 2.32
N THR A 522 0.82 -36.68 2.10
CA THR A 522 0.88 -37.68 3.17
C THR A 522 1.93 -38.74 2.89
N ASP A 523 2.56 -39.23 3.99
CA ASP A 523 3.38 -40.43 4.05
C ASP A 523 2.62 -41.48 4.88
N GLY A 524 1.94 -42.39 4.18
CA GLY A 524 1.00 -43.29 4.83
C GLY A 524 -0.11 -42.54 5.56
N GLN A 525 -0.14 -42.63 6.89
CA GLN A 525 -1.11 -41.94 7.74
C GLN A 525 -0.63 -40.56 8.22
N THR A 526 0.63 -40.22 7.98
CA THR A 526 1.22 -38.96 8.44
C THR A 526 0.97 -37.87 7.43
N VAL A 527 0.37 -36.73 7.85
CA VAL A 527 0.21 -35.52 7.03
C VAL A 527 1.48 -34.69 7.15
N LEU A 528 2.17 -34.48 6.04
CA LEU A 528 3.38 -33.66 5.96
C LEU A 528 3.07 -32.18 5.65
N ALA A 529 2.08 -31.95 4.82
CA ALA A 529 1.59 -30.61 4.51
C ALA A 529 0.08 -30.62 4.25
N LYS A 530 -0.56 -29.49 4.55
CA LYS A 530 -1.99 -29.26 4.28
C LYS A 530 -2.19 -27.84 3.77
N PHE A 531 -2.93 -27.71 2.68
CA PHE A 531 -3.23 -26.44 2.03
C PHE A 531 -4.73 -26.30 1.87
N VAL A 532 -5.27 -25.10 2.13
CA VAL A 532 -6.64 -24.72 1.74
C VAL A 532 -6.54 -23.89 0.48
N MET A 533 -7.09 -24.40 -0.60
CA MET A 533 -6.98 -23.76 -1.92
C MET A 533 -7.80 -22.47 -1.97
N PRO A 534 -7.33 -21.47 -2.73
CA PRO A 534 -8.11 -20.26 -3.00
C PRO A 534 -9.40 -20.59 -3.77
N PRO A 535 -10.34 -19.65 -3.92
CA PRO A 535 -11.61 -19.86 -4.64
C PRO A 535 -11.44 -19.98 -6.17
N TYR A 536 -10.37 -20.62 -6.59
CA TYR A 536 -10.05 -20.90 -7.98
C TYR A 536 -9.97 -22.41 -8.21
N SER A 537 -10.60 -22.89 -9.27
CA SER A 537 -10.46 -24.27 -9.73
C SER A 537 -9.39 -24.33 -10.82
N TYR A 538 -8.65 -25.43 -10.87
CA TYR A 538 -7.68 -25.69 -11.90
C TYR A 538 -7.91 -27.05 -12.53
N ASN A 539 -8.01 -27.13 -13.86
CA ASN A 539 -8.19 -28.37 -14.60
C ASN A 539 -6.88 -28.73 -15.31
N ASN A 540 -6.42 -29.98 -15.12
CA ASN A 540 -5.22 -30.54 -15.75
C ASN A 540 -3.97 -29.65 -15.59
N GLY A 541 -3.82 -29.05 -14.43
CA GLY A 541 -2.64 -28.25 -14.12
C GLY A 541 -1.43 -29.12 -13.83
N THR A 542 -0.25 -28.57 -14.07
CA THR A 542 1.01 -29.13 -13.58
C THR A 542 1.23 -28.63 -12.16
N ILE A 543 1.32 -29.55 -11.23
CA ILE A 543 1.41 -29.31 -9.79
C ILE A 543 2.84 -29.58 -9.33
N MET A 544 3.41 -28.69 -8.54
CA MET A 544 4.63 -28.84 -7.78
C MET A 544 4.31 -28.74 -6.29
N VAL A 545 4.76 -29.69 -5.47
CA VAL A 545 4.63 -29.64 -4.03
C VAL A 545 5.94 -29.97 -3.34
N SER A 546 6.22 -29.29 -2.24
CA SER A 546 7.33 -29.59 -1.33
C SER A 546 6.87 -29.41 0.11
N ALA A 547 7.29 -30.33 0.98
CA ALA A 547 6.90 -30.31 2.38
C ALA A 547 8.06 -30.77 3.27
N PRO A 548 8.19 -30.23 4.50
CA PRO A 548 9.13 -30.75 5.49
C PRO A 548 8.90 -32.25 5.74
N GLY A 549 9.98 -33.00 5.84
CA GLY A 549 9.92 -34.45 6.04
C GLY A 549 9.90 -35.31 4.77
N MET A 550 9.70 -34.72 3.59
CA MET A 550 9.87 -35.44 2.32
C MET A 550 11.34 -35.89 2.14
N GLN A 551 11.53 -37.10 1.62
CA GLN A 551 12.84 -37.70 1.35
C GLN A 551 12.99 -37.92 -0.16
N SER A 552 14.14 -37.54 -0.73
CA SER A 552 14.43 -37.78 -2.15
C SER A 552 14.41 -39.29 -2.46
N GLY A 553 13.76 -39.67 -3.55
CA GLY A 553 13.56 -41.08 -3.95
C GLY A 553 12.37 -41.78 -3.31
N SER A 554 11.68 -41.15 -2.36
CA SER A 554 10.46 -41.71 -1.73
C SER A 554 9.19 -41.29 -2.46
N SER A 555 8.15 -42.12 -2.33
CA SER A 555 6.81 -41.86 -2.90
C SER A 555 5.86 -41.38 -1.82
N TYR A 556 5.04 -40.39 -2.15
CA TYR A 556 4.04 -39.78 -1.27
C TYR A 556 2.67 -39.75 -1.93
N THR A 557 1.61 -39.65 -1.13
CA THR A 557 0.27 -39.42 -1.66
C THR A 557 -0.07 -37.93 -1.64
N LEU A 558 -0.41 -37.38 -2.80
CA LEU A 558 -0.98 -36.05 -2.94
C LEU A 558 -2.50 -36.16 -3.03
N ASN A 559 -3.20 -35.73 -1.98
CA ASN A 559 -4.66 -35.70 -1.96
C ASN A 559 -5.14 -34.35 -2.47
N LEU A 560 -5.96 -34.34 -3.52
CA LEU A 560 -6.49 -33.13 -4.17
C LEU A 560 -7.97 -32.87 -3.84
N GLY A 561 -8.40 -33.20 -2.66
CA GLY A 561 -9.80 -33.19 -2.24
C GLY A 561 -10.53 -34.47 -2.63
N SER A 562 -11.03 -34.56 -3.85
CA SER A 562 -11.81 -35.72 -4.33
C SER A 562 -10.96 -36.82 -4.98
N SER A 563 -9.70 -36.58 -5.26
CA SER A 563 -8.79 -37.54 -5.90
C SER A 563 -7.44 -37.58 -5.19
N SER A 564 -6.73 -38.69 -5.34
CA SER A 564 -5.40 -38.87 -4.79
C SER A 564 -4.44 -39.36 -5.88
N LEU A 565 -3.24 -38.81 -5.89
CA LEU A 565 -2.18 -39.13 -6.84
C LEU A 565 -0.91 -39.55 -6.09
N THR A 566 -0.11 -40.42 -6.70
CA THR A 566 1.24 -40.71 -6.19
C THR A 566 2.23 -39.74 -6.80
N ILE A 567 3.07 -39.15 -5.95
CA ILE A 567 4.18 -38.29 -6.36
C ILE A 567 5.50 -38.91 -5.88
N ASN A 568 6.54 -38.80 -6.69
CA ASN A 568 7.89 -39.22 -6.31
C ASN A 568 8.73 -37.99 -6.01
N ALA A 569 9.29 -37.94 -4.80
CA ALA A 569 10.08 -36.81 -4.37
C ALA A 569 11.49 -36.85 -4.95
N THR A 570 11.99 -35.72 -5.39
CA THR A 570 13.34 -35.57 -5.96
C THR A 570 13.98 -34.25 -5.54
N THR A 571 15.31 -34.21 -5.56
CA THR A 571 16.10 -32.97 -5.44
C THR A 571 16.80 -32.61 -6.75
N THR A 572 16.51 -33.33 -7.85
CA THR A 572 17.09 -33.03 -9.16
C THR A 572 16.13 -32.16 -9.98
N SER A 573 16.69 -31.18 -10.69
CA SER A 573 15.91 -30.38 -11.65
C SER A 573 15.25 -31.31 -12.67
N SER A 574 13.94 -31.21 -12.82
CA SER A 574 13.29 -31.79 -14.01
C SER A 574 13.76 -30.95 -15.19
N SER A 575 14.63 -31.52 -16.03
CA SER A 575 14.84 -30.95 -17.36
C SER A 575 13.46 -30.92 -18.04
N GLY A 576 12.91 -29.72 -18.24
CA GLY A 576 11.64 -29.55 -18.92
C GLY A 576 11.66 -30.37 -20.21
N MET A 577 10.65 -31.20 -20.44
CA MET A 577 10.40 -31.76 -21.77
C MET A 577 10.09 -30.58 -22.70
N GLY A 578 11.15 -30.00 -23.25
CA GLY A 578 11.06 -29.07 -24.37
C GLY A 578 10.46 -29.83 -25.54
N GLY A 579 9.14 -29.71 -25.71
CA GLY A 579 8.54 -30.07 -26.99
C GLY A 579 9.20 -29.20 -28.05
N ASN A 580 9.87 -29.84 -29.02
CA ASN A 580 10.36 -29.23 -30.25
C ASN A 580 9.23 -28.42 -30.90
N MET A 581 9.18 -27.13 -30.69
CA MET A 581 8.37 -26.22 -31.50
C MET A 581 9.17 -25.91 -32.77
N PRO A 582 8.58 -26.05 -33.98
CA PRO A 582 9.21 -25.60 -35.22
C PRO A 582 9.39 -24.06 -35.14
N GLY A 583 10.59 -23.59 -35.41
CA GLY A 583 10.94 -22.19 -35.38
C GLY A 583 9.98 -21.29 -36.17
N GLY A 584 9.18 -20.52 -35.48
CA GLY A 584 8.41 -19.39 -36.01
C GLY A 584 9.13 -18.10 -35.64
N ASN A 585 9.59 -17.37 -36.68
CA ASN A 585 10.14 -16.01 -36.53
C ASN A 585 9.16 -15.10 -35.81
N MET A 586 9.50 -14.68 -34.62
CA MET A 586 8.80 -13.57 -33.93
C MET A 586 9.45 -12.24 -34.33
N PRO A 587 8.68 -11.21 -34.69
CA PRO A 587 9.23 -9.87 -34.89
C PRO A 587 9.63 -9.26 -33.52
N GLY A 588 10.86 -8.76 -33.44
CA GLY A 588 11.42 -8.17 -32.24
C GLY A 588 10.58 -7.01 -31.69
N GLY A 589 10.03 -7.20 -30.50
CA GLY A 589 9.51 -6.15 -29.67
C GLY A 589 10.64 -5.57 -28.81
N ARG A 590 10.90 -4.29 -28.95
CA ARG A 590 11.87 -3.56 -28.10
C ARG A 590 11.31 -3.36 -26.69
N TRP A 591 12.16 -3.64 -25.75
CA TRP A 591 12.03 -3.47 -24.28
C TRP A 591 11.94 -2.00 -23.83
#